data_c6ecc95a9d1b47acd9c81cbdd0f2465e
#
_entry.id   c6ecc95a9d1b47acd9c81cbdd0f2465e
#
_cell.length_a   1.000
_cell.length_b   1.000
_cell.length_c   1.000
_cell.angle_alpha   90.00
_cell.angle_beta   90.00
_cell.angle_gamma   90.00
#
_symmetry.space_group_name_H-M   'P 1'
#
loop_
_entity.id
_entity.type
_entity.pdbx_description
1 polymer ?
#
loop_
_entity_poly.entity_id
_entity_poly.type
_entity_poly.pdbx_seq_one_letter_code
_entity_poly.pdbx_strand_id
1 'polypeptide(L)'
;YVLMNRDVPMLEFHCQRNEFDEPEFFEDAWHTPLRPIGYGRLTAFLEQRKAPKHRKHIQQLLEQYGCDDPEGFLRVTHALSLNDTFWVREADTALCWEDVSLYTNPFSEIISEAAFDGIISETDLSSTSPEFGTDGYYAKCWKREERGIYLYKSGSAHYEIEPLSEY
;
A
#
# COMPACT_ATOMS: atom_id res chain seq x y z
N TYR A 1 8.99 -8.63 -11.72
CA TYR A 1 8.77 -8.32 -10.29
C TYR A 1 9.14 -9.49 -9.41
N VAL A 2 9.49 -9.21 -8.17
CA VAL A 2 9.77 -10.23 -7.14
C VAL A 2 8.95 -9.90 -5.88
N LEU A 3 8.09 -10.82 -5.45
CA LEU A 3 7.50 -10.76 -4.12
C LEU A 3 8.57 -11.14 -3.10
N MET A 4 8.81 -10.27 -2.16
CA MET A 4 9.81 -10.39 -1.10
C MET A 4 9.14 -10.59 0.27
N ASN A 5 9.81 -11.27 1.17
CA ASN A 5 9.54 -11.23 2.60
C ASN A 5 10.80 -10.70 3.31
N ARG A 6 10.79 -9.44 3.72
CA ARG A 6 12.01 -8.69 4.02
C ARG A 6 13.01 -8.84 2.87
N ASP A 7 14.21 -9.34 3.10
CA ASP A 7 15.23 -9.52 2.07
C ASP A 7 15.24 -10.91 1.41
N VAL A 8 14.24 -11.75 1.72
CA VAL A 8 14.11 -13.09 1.15
C VAL A 8 13.19 -13.07 -0.07
N PRO A 9 13.66 -13.42 -1.28
CA PRO A 9 12.82 -13.57 -2.45
C PRO A 9 11.88 -14.78 -2.28
N MET A 10 10.60 -14.57 -2.59
CA MET A 10 9.55 -15.58 -2.42
C MET A 10 9.00 -16.07 -3.74
N LEU A 11 8.62 -15.16 -4.64
CA LEU A 11 7.97 -15.45 -5.91
C LEU A 11 8.44 -14.46 -6.98
N GLU A 12 8.92 -14.97 -8.11
CA GLU A 12 9.05 -14.18 -9.34
C GLU A 12 7.73 -14.16 -10.09
N PHE A 13 7.37 -12.99 -10.61
CA PHE A 13 6.15 -12.81 -11.39
C PHE A 13 6.31 -11.66 -12.38
N HIS A 14 5.47 -11.66 -13.41
CA HIS A 14 5.43 -10.58 -14.38
C HIS A 14 4.02 -10.03 -14.55
N CYS A 15 3.94 -8.81 -15.09
CA CYS A 15 2.70 -8.19 -15.53
C CYS A 15 2.61 -8.28 -17.06
N GLN A 16 1.46 -8.67 -17.57
CA GLN A 16 1.15 -8.64 -19.00
C GLN A 16 -0.20 -7.96 -19.19
N ARG A 17 -0.32 -7.13 -20.24
CA ARG A 17 -1.62 -6.53 -20.57
C ARG A 17 -2.44 -7.47 -21.43
N ASN A 18 -3.71 -7.64 -21.06
CA ASN A 18 -4.67 -8.44 -21.81
C ASN A 18 -5.18 -7.70 -23.06
N GLU A 19 -6.10 -8.30 -23.80
CA GLU A 19 -6.69 -7.72 -25.02
C GLU A 19 -7.49 -6.43 -24.79
N PHE A 20 -7.85 -6.12 -23.55
CA PHE A 20 -8.53 -4.89 -23.13
C PHE A 20 -7.58 -3.84 -22.56
N ASP A 21 -6.27 -4.05 -22.70
CA ASP A 21 -5.21 -3.21 -22.12
C ASP A 21 -5.21 -3.16 -20.57
N GLU A 22 -5.82 -4.16 -19.93
CA GLU A 22 -5.83 -4.30 -18.47
C GLU A 22 -4.63 -5.13 -18.01
N PRO A 23 -3.90 -4.72 -16.94
CA PRO A 23 -2.75 -5.45 -16.42
C PRO A 23 -3.19 -6.72 -15.67
N GLU A 24 -2.58 -7.83 -16.01
CA GLU A 24 -2.73 -9.12 -15.33
C GLU A 24 -1.39 -9.61 -14.82
N PHE A 25 -1.37 -10.20 -13.61
CA PHE A 25 -0.16 -10.73 -12.99
C PHE A 25 -0.09 -12.24 -13.09
N PHE A 26 1.06 -12.75 -13.53
CA PHE A 26 1.33 -14.18 -13.72
C PHE A 26 2.49 -14.61 -12.84
N GLU A 27 2.29 -15.69 -12.09
CA GLU A 27 3.31 -16.30 -11.25
C GLU A 27 4.29 -17.09 -12.13
N ASP A 28 5.59 -16.80 -12.02
CA ASP A 28 6.63 -17.46 -12.81
C ASP A 28 7.31 -18.57 -12.00
N ALA A 29 7.93 -18.22 -10.88
CA ALA A 29 8.70 -19.17 -10.07
C ALA A 29 8.64 -18.87 -8.57
N TRP A 30 8.26 -19.86 -7.77
CA TRP A 30 8.38 -19.80 -6.32
C TRP A 30 9.75 -20.29 -5.85
N HIS A 31 10.46 -19.47 -5.08
CA HIS A 31 11.77 -19.81 -4.47
C HIS A 31 11.63 -20.58 -3.16
N THR A 32 10.44 -20.66 -2.59
CA THR A 32 10.17 -21.31 -1.31
C THR A 32 8.78 -21.96 -1.31
N PRO A 33 8.56 -23.04 -0.56
CA PRO A 33 7.23 -23.63 -0.37
C PRO A 33 6.34 -22.78 0.54
N LEU A 34 6.90 -21.83 1.29
CA LEU A 34 6.14 -20.94 2.17
C LEU A 34 5.30 -19.96 1.36
N ARG A 35 4.12 -19.65 1.86
CA ARG A 35 3.20 -18.69 1.28
C ARG A 35 2.77 -17.69 2.35
N PRO A 36 2.40 -16.44 1.97
CA PRO A 36 1.73 -15.54 2.90
C PRO A 36 0.48 -16.18 3.50
N ILE A 37 0.16 -15.84 4.73
CA ILE A 37 -1.08 -16.33 5.37
C ILE A 37 -2.29 -15.87 4.55
N GLY A 38 -3.20 -16.80 4.22
CA GLY A 38 -4.38 -16.52 3.40
C GLY A 38 -4.11 -16.36 1.90
N TYR A 39 -2.88 -16.64 1.45
CA TYR A 39 -2.54 -16.57 0.03
C TYR A 39 -3.32 -17.61 -0.78
N GLY A 40 -4.12 -17.16 -1.72
CA GLY A 40 -4.81 -18.01 -2.68
C GLY A 40 -4.21 -17.88 -4.08
N ARG A 41 -4.05 -16.65 -4.56
CA ARG A 41 -3.41 -16.30 -5.83
C ARG A 41 -2.84 -14.88 -5.77
N LEU A 42 -1.84 -14.61 -6.59
CA LEU A 42 -1.09 -13.35 -6.57
C LEU A 42 -1.98 -12.10 -6.75
N THR A 43 -2.86 -12.10 -7.75
CA THR A 43 -3.73 -10.94 -8.01
C THR A 43 -4.60 -10.60 -6.79
N ALA A 44 -5.22 -11.59 -6.16
CA ALA A 44 -6.05 -11.37 -4.97
C ALA A 44 -5.21 -10.87 -3.79
N PHE A 45 -4.02 -11.40 -3.60
CA PHE A 45 -3.08 -10.96 -2.59
C PHE A 45 -2.68 -9.49 -2.78
N LEU A 46 -2.36 -9.08 -4.00
CA LEU A 46 -1.99 -7.70 -4.31
C LEU A 46 -3.18 -6.73 -4.19
N GLU A 47 -4.37 -7.14 -4.63
CA GLU A 47 -5.59 -6.32 -4.50
C GLU A 47 -5.97 -6.06 -3.03
N GLN A 48 -5.80 -7.03 -2.13
CA GLN A 48 -6.04 -6.85 -0.70
C GLN A 48 -5.08 -5.85 -0.03
N ARG A 49 -4.00 -5.48 -0.71
CA ARG A 49 -2.99 -4.52 -0.23
C ARG A 49 -3.24 -3.09 -0.69
N LYS A 50 -4.31 -2.85 -1.44
CA LYS A 50 -4.70 -1.51 -1.91
C LYS A 50 -5.77 -0.91 -1.02
N ALA A 51 -5.66 0.39 -0.78
CA ALA A 51 -6.75 1.13 -0.17
C ALA A 51 -7.99 1.10 -1.08
N PRO A 52 -9.20 0.93 -0.52
CA PRO A 52 -10.43 0.96 -1.31
C PRO A 52 -10.58 2.29 -2.04
N LYS A 53 -10.82 2.28 -3.36
CA LYS A 53 -10.97 3.49 -4.19
C LYS A 53 -12.08 4.43 -3.70
N HIS A 54 -13.10 3.90 -3.05
CA HIS A 54 -14.22 4.69 -2.48
C HIS A 54 -13.91 5.28 -1.10
N ARG A 55 -12.72 5.04 -0.53
CA ARG A 55 -12.32 5.69 0.72
C ARG A 55 -12.21 7.20 0.51
N LYS A 56 -12.77 7.96 1.46
CA LYS A 56 -12.74 9.41 1.42
C LYS A 56 -11.31 9.94 1.23
N HIS A 57 -11.14 10.87 0.30
CA HIS A 57 -9.88 11.53 -0.08
C HIS A 57 -8.82 10.66 -0.76
N ILE A 58 -8.98 9.32 -0.83
CA ILE A 58 -7.92 8.45 -1.36
C ILE A 58 -7.86 8.41 -2.89
N GLN A 59 -8.99 8.53 -3.57
CA GLN A 59 -9.04 8.41 -5.03
C GLN A 59 -8.14 9.43 -5.73
N GLN A 60 -8.23 10.70 -5.34
CA GLN A 60 -7.39 11.77 -5.92
C GLN A 60 -5.90 11.56 -5.65
N LEU A 61 -5.55 11.05 -4.45
CA LEU A 61 -4.18 10.68 -4.14
C LEU A 61 -3.68 9.54 -5.02
N LEU A 62 -4.47 8.47 -5.21
CA LEU A 62 -4.09 7.35 -6.06
C LEU A 62 -3.83 7.81 -7.50
N GLU A 63 -4.72 8.65 -8.06
CA GLU A 63 -4.58 9.22 -9.39
C GLU A 63 -3.33 10.11 -9.50
N GLN A 64 -3.11 11.00 -8.54
CA GLN A 64 -1.98 11.93 -8.54
C GLN A 64 -0.62 11.21 -8.47
N TYR A 65 -0.54 10.11 -7.74
CA TYR A 65 0.69 9.32 -7.59
C TYR A 65 0.80 8.17 -8.61
N GLY A 66 -0.13 8.07 -9.56
CA GLY A 66 -0.12 7.01 -10.57
C GLY A 66 -0.35 5.61 -10.01
N CYS A 67 -1.06 5.52 -8.88
CA CYS A 67 -1.41 4.27 -8.21
C CYS A 67 -2.81 3.74 -8.59
N ASP A 68 -3.48 4.37 -9.55
CA ASP A 68 -4.81 3.99 -10.02
C ASP A 68 -4.80 2.70 -10.82
N ASP A 69 -3.70 2.41 -11.55
CA ASP A 69 -3.48 1.11 -12.17
C ASP A 69 -2.62 0.17 -11.28
N PRO A 70 -2.74 -1.15 -11.46
CA PRO A 70 -2.03 -2.13 -10.64
C PRO A 70 -0.49 -2.05 -10.72
N GLU A 71 0.08 -1.77 -11.89
CA GLU A 71 1.54 -1.61 -12.03
C GLU A 71 2.04 -0.33 -11.38
N GLY A 72 1.34 0.78 -11.60
CA GLY A 72 1.65 2.06 -10.96
C GLY A 72 1.61 1.92 -9.43
N PHE A 73 0.61 1.21 -8.91
CA PHE A 73 0.54 0.88 -7.48
C PHE A 73 1.78 0.13 -7.00
N LEU A 74 2.24 -0.90 -7.71
CA LEU A 74 3.44 -1.65 -7.31
C LEU A 74 4.70 -0.79 -7.33
N ARG A 75 4.88 0.04 -8.37
CA ARG A 75 6.06 0.91 -8.50
C ARG A 75 6.13 1.97 -7.40
N VAL A 76 4.99 2.55 -7.02
CA VAL A 76 4.96 3.63 -6.03
C VAL A 76 4.97 3.11 -4.61
N THR A 77 4.18 2.07 -4.32
CA THR A 77 3.95 1.62 -2.93
C THR A 77 4.73 0.38 -2.56
N HIS A 78 5.37 -0.29 -3.53
CA HIS A 78 5.96 -1.62 -3.35
C HIS A 78 4.99 -2.64 -2.73
N ALA A 79 3.68 -2.40 -2.83
CA ALA A 79 2.64 -3.15 -2.13
C ALA A 79 2.92 -3.34 -0.63
N LEU A 80 3.56 -2.38 0.02
CA LEU A 80 3.89 -2.40 1.44
C LEU A 80 2.64 -2.33 2.33
N SER A 81 2.72 -2.95 3.50
CA SER A 81 1.68 -2.91 4.53
C SER A 81 2.30 -2.90 5.91
N LEU A 82 1.62 -2.28 6.89
CA LEU A 82 1.98 -2.38 8.30
C LEU A 82 1.51 -3.69 8.97
N ASN A 83 0.79 -4.55 8.23
CA ASN A 83 0.27 -5.80 8.76
C ASN A 83 1.24 -6.98 8.65
N ASP A 84 2.25 -6.85 7.77
CA ASP A 84 3.22 -7.91 7.50
C ASP A 84 4.55 -7.37 6.95
N THR A 85 5.45 -8.25 6.53
CA THR A 85 6.77 -7.91 6.00
C THR A 85 6.94 -8.27 4.52
N PHE A 86 5.82 -8.53 3.82
CA PHE A 86 5.83 -8.76 2.38
C PHE A 86 5.80 -7.44 1.60
N TRP A 87 6.53 -7.41 0.47
CA TRP A 87 6.58 -6.28 -0.43
C TRP A 87 7.00 -6.73 -1.84
N VAL A 88 6.86 -5.85 -2.81
CA VAL A 88 7.21 -6.12 -4.20
C VAL A 88 8.39 -5.26 -4.62
N ARG A 89 9.41 -5.93 -5.17
CA ARG A 89 10.58 -5.32 -5.76
C ARG A 89 10.53 -5.46 -7.29
N GLU A 90 10.93 -4.43 -8.01
CA GLU A 90 11.23 -4.57 -9.44
C GLU A 90 12.50 -5.43 -9.60
N ALA A 91 12.49 -6.32 -10.58
CA ALA A 91 13.52 -7.37 -10.70
C ALA A 91 14.95 -6.81 -10.93
N ASP A 92 15.04 -5.65 -11.57
CA ASP A 92 16.28 -4.96 -11.93
C ASP A 92 16.77 -3.95 -10.87
N THR A 93 16.07 -3.83 -9.74
CA THR A 93 16.46 -2.92 -8.66
C THR A 93 17.23 -3.64 -7.55
N ALA A 94 18.13 -2.90 -6.90
CA ALA A 94 18.93 -3.40 -5.78
C ALA A 94 18.33 -3.04 -4.40
N LEU A 95 17.04 -2.67 -4.35
CA LEU A 95 16.37 -2.29 -3.10
C LEU A 95 16.37 -3.45 -2.10
N CYS A 96 16.62 -3.14 -0.84
CA CYS A 96 16.51 -4.05 0.30
C CYS A 96 15.36 -3.64 1.25
N TRP A 97 15.05 -4.49 2.21
CA TRP A 97 13.98 -4.23 3.17
C TRP A 97 14.16 -2.94 3.98
N GLU A 98 15.40 -2.62 4.34
CA GLU A 98 15.70 -1.39 5.10
C GLU A 98 15.36 -0.12 4.32
N ASP A 99 15.52 -0.14 3.00
CA ASP A 99 15.24 1.01 2.13
C ASP A 99 13.75 1.35 2.05
N VAL A 100 12.87 0.36 2.16
CA VAL A 100 11.43 0.51 1.87
C VAL A 100 10.52 0.30 3.08
N SER A 101 11.02 -0.29 4.15
CA SER A 101 10.23 -0.73 5.30
C SER A 101 9.41 0.41 5.94
N LEU A 102 8.09 0.23 6.02
CA LEU A 102 7.19 1.13 6.75
C LEU A 102 7.43 1.10 8.28
N TYR A 103 8.18 0.13 8.79
CA TYR A 103 8.48 0.05 10.24
C TYR A 103 9.63 0.96 10.65
N THR A 104 10.56 1.25 9.74
CA THR A 104 11.79 1.99 10.03
C THR A 104 11.86 3.35 9.34
N ASN A 105 11.28 3.47 8.15
CA ASN A 105 11.32 4.72 7.38
C ASN A 105 10.25 5.71 7.83
N PRO A 106 10.50 7.03 7.71
CA PRO A 106 9.51 8.06 8.01
C PRO A 106 8.33 7.98 7.05
N PHE A 107 7.13 8.34 7.53
CA PHE A 107 5.97 8.50 6.66
C PHE A 107 5.95 9.90 6.04
N SER A 108 5.37 10.04 4.84
CA SER A 108 5.14 11.33 4.23
C SER A 108 4.03 12.07 4.97
N GLU A 109 4.36 13.18 5.62
CA GLU A 109 3.38 14.05 6.29
C GLU A 109 2.39 14.64 5.28
N ILE A 110 2.86 15.00 4.08
CA ILE A 110 2.02 15.54 2.99
C ILE A 110 0.95 14.54 2.58
N ILE A 111 1.31 13.28 2.37
CA ILE A 111 0.35 12.23 2.01
C ILE A 111 -0.61 11.94 3.17
N SER A 112 -0.11 11.91 4.40
CA SER A 112 -0.92 11.70 5.60
C SER A 112 -1.98 12.79 5.76
N GLU A 113 -1.61 14.06 5.62
CA GLU A 113 -2.53 15.20 5.67
C GLU A 113 -3.54 15.17 4.53
N ALA A 114 -3.09 14.91 3.30
CA ALA A 114 -3.97 14.80 2.14
C ALA A 114 -4.98 13.64 2.29
N ALA A 115 -4.57 12.50 2.82
CA ALA A 115 -5.44 11.35 3.07
C ALA A 115 -6.49 11.61 4.17
N PHE A 116 -6.17 12.45 5.14
CA PHE A 116 -7.04 12.78 6.26
C PHE A 116 -7.95 14.00 5.96
N ASP A 117 -7.36 15.12 5.52
CA ASP A 117 -8.04 16.39 5.34
C ASP A 117 -8.53 16.63 3.91
N GLY A 118 -7.99 15.90 2.93
CA GLY A 118 -8.32 16.06 1.51
C GLY A 118 -7.64 17.24 0.83
N ILE A 119 -6.64 17.84 1.47
CA ILE A 119 -5.89 18.97 0.94
C ILE A 119 -4.63 18.43 0.27
N ILE A 120 -4.60 18.47 -1.06
CA ILE A 120 -3.43 18.05 -1.84
C ILE A 120 -2.60 19.30 -2.12
N SER A 121 -1.52 19.48 -1.39
CA SER A 121 -0.48 20.47 -1.70
C SER A 121 0.55 19.87 -2.68
N GLU A 122 1.34 20.72 -3.33
CA GLU A 122 2.34 20.30 -4.31
C GLU A 122 3.30 19.23 -3.77
N THR A 123 3.57 18.29 -4.59
CA THR A 123 4.10 16.95 -4.46
C THR A 123 5.50 16.82 -3.88
N ASP A 124 5.61 16.02 -2.82
CA ASP A 124 6.82 15.23 -2.59
C ASP A 124 6.50 13.75 -2.86
N LEU A 125 7.20 13.13 -3.82
CA LEU A 125 6.99 11.75 -4.27
C LEU A 125 7.63 10.73 -3.31
N SER A 126 7.43 10.88 -2.03
CA SER A 126 7.87 9.88 -1.05
C SER A 126 6.97 8.65 -1.09
N SER A 127 7.52 7.54 -1.54
CA SER A 127 6.82 6.28 -1.79
C SER A 127 6.42 5.49 -0.53
N THR A 128 6.87 5.91 0.65
CA THR A 128 6.68 5.18 1.91
C THR A 128 5.50 5.72 2.71
N SER A 129 4.28 5.56 2.17
CA SER A 129 3.07 6.01 2.87
C SER A 129 2.08 4.86 3.03
N PRO A 130 1.79 4.44 4.28
CA PRO A 130 0.88 3.33 4.54
C PRO A 130 -0.57 3.63 4.15
N GLU A 131 -0.90 4.89 3.87
CA GLU A 131 -2.23 5.33 3.44
C GLU A 131 -2.72 4.61 2.18
N PHE A 132 -1.83 4.33 1.23
CA PHE A 132 -2.16 3.64 -0.02
C PHE A 132 -2.58 2.18 0.16
N GLY A 133 -2.16 1.54 1.25
CA GLY A 133 -2.47 0.16 1.59
C GLY A 133 -3.45 -0.01 2.77
N THR A 134 -3.96 1.09 3.33
CA THR A 134 -4.84 1.02 4.50
C THR A 134 -6.29 0.80 4.11
N ASP A 135 -6.96 -0.18 4.70
CA ASP A 135 -8.37 -0.50 4.45
C ASP A 135 -9.35 0.43 5.19
N GLY A 136 -10.63 0.39 4.79
CA GLY A 136 -11.74 1.10 5.40
C GLY A 136 -12.18 2.38 4.69
N TYR A 137 -13.42 2.80 4.94
CA TYR A 137 -14.14 3.85 4.20
C TYR A 137 -13.80 5.29 4.62
N TYR A 138 -13.66 5.54 5.93
CA TYR A 138 -13.46 6.90 6.45
C TYR A 138 -12.04 7.41 6.22
N ALA A 139 -11.90 8.75 6.18
CA ALA A 139 -10.59 9.38 6.09
C ALA A 139 -9.72 8.98 7.30
N LYS A 140 -8.48 8.67 7.03
CA LYS A 140 -7.51 8.23 8.04
C LYS A 140 -6.10 8.49 7.59
N CYS A 141 -5.21 8.66 8.56
CA CYS A 141 -3.78 8.79 8.31
C CYS A 141 -2.97 8.06 9.40
N TRP A 142 -1.77 7.70 9.04
CA TRP A 142 -0.82 7.12 9.96
C TRP A 142 0.17 8.18 10.44
N LYS A 143 0.47 8.18 11.72
CA LYS A 143 1.52 9.03 12.32
C LYS A 143 2.47 8.19 13.14
N ARG A 144 3.76 8.50 12.97
CA ARG A 144 4.82 7.94 13.79
C ARG A 144 5.15 8.94 14.90
N GLU A 145 5.00 8.53 16.14
CA GLU A 145 5.30 9.31 17.34
C GLU A 145 6.39 8.61 18.16
N GLU A 146 6.87 9.26 19.22
CA GLU A 146 7.93 8.73 20.07
C GLU A 146 7.63 7.34 20.65
N ARG A 147 6.35 7.03 20.90
CA ARG A 147 5.92 5.79 21.57
C ARG A 147 5.42 4.72 20.61
N GLY A 148 5.28 5.01 19.30
CA GLY A 148 4.78 4.03 18.34
C GLY A 148 4.21 4.62 17.06
N ILE A 149 3.53 3.76 16.31
CA ILE A 149 2.83 4.11 15.09
C ILE A 149 1.33 4.08 15.38
N TYR A 150 0.63 5.18 15.08
CA TYR A 150 -0.78 5.38 15.40
C TYR A 150 -1.59 5.62 14.13
N LEU A 151 -2.79 5.04 14.10
CA LEU A 151 -3.78 5.29 13.06
C LEU A 151 -4.80 6.31 13.56
N TYR A 152 -4.82 7.48 12.93
CA TYR A 152 -5.82 8.51 13.16
C TYR A 152 -6.99 8.30 12.21
N LYS A 153 -8.21 8.25 12.71
CA LYS A 153 -9.44 8.07 11.93
C LYS A 153 -10.39 9.24 12.13
N SER A 154 -11.03 9.70 11.06
CA SER A 154 -12.17 10.59 11.17
C SER A 154 -13.43 9.79 11.48
N GLY A 155 -14.37 10.38 12.23
CA GLY A 155 -15.70 9.84 12.41
C GLY A 155 -16.60 10.02 11.19
N SER A 156 -17.83 9.49 11.26
CA SER A 156 -18.87 9.76 10.28
C SER A 156 -19.28 11.23 10.32
N ALA A 157 -19.67 11.79 9.15
CA ALA A 157 -20.05 13.21 9.04
C ALA A 157 -21.24 13.63 9.93
N HIS A 158 -22.01 12.68 10.46
CA HIS A 158 -23.21 12.97 11.23
C HIS A 158 -23.12 12.62 12.73
N TYR A 159 -22.37 11.59 13.11
CA TYR A 159 -22.44 11.08 14.50
C TYR A 159 -21.10 10.66 15.11
N GLU A 160 -20.01 10.71 14.35
CA GLU A 160 -18.67 10.23 14.81
C GLU A 160 -18.73 8.83 15.48
N ILE A 161 -19.58 7.94 14.95
CA ILE A 161 -19.89 6.65 15.58
C ILE A 161 -18.69 5.70 15.51
N GLU A 162 -17.91 5.72 14.42
CA GLU A 162 -16.81 4.79 14.24
C GLU A 162 -15.73 4.96 15.33
N PRO A 163 -15.22 6.18 15.63
CA PRO A 163 -14.28 6.36 16.74
C PRO A 163 -14.83 5.95 18.10
N LEU A 164 -16.14 6.14 18.32
CA LEU A 164 -16.80 5.76 19.57
C LEU A 164 -17.01 4.25 19.69
N SER A 165 -17.17 3.53 18.58
CA SER A 165 -17.37 2.07 18.58
C SER A 165 -16.08 1.27 18.74
N GLU A 166 -14.92 1.89 18.56
CA GLU A 166 -13.61 1.25 18.75
C GLU A 166 -13.02 1.47 20.16
N TYR A 167 -13.74 2.22 21.02
CA TYR A 167 -13.37 2.50 22.40
C TYR A 167 -14.06 1.48 23.30
#